data_e892a7ee485f8e5ea169ca2eb02ffd08
#
_entry.id   e892a7ee485f8e5ea169ca2eb02ffd08
#
_cell.length_a   1.000
_cell.length_b   1.000
_cell.length_c   1.000
_cell.angle_alpha   90.00
_cell.angle_beta   90.00
_cell.angle_gamma   90.00
#
_symmetry.space_group_name_H-M   'P 1'
#
loop_
_entity.id
_entity.type
_entity.pdbx_description
1 polymer ?
#
loop_
_entity_poly.entity_id
_entity_poly.type
_entity_poly.pdbx_seq_one_letter_code
_entity_poly.pdbx_strand_id
1 'polypeptide(L)'
;MLEKLFGFDRNVTRVRTEVLAGITTFLTMAYILAVNPNILSATGMDKGALFTTTVIASAFATLLMAFYAKLPFGLAPGMGLNAFFAYTVCLTLGYTWQFALTAVLLEGIIFILLTVTNLREKIVDALPVTLKNAIGAGIGLFIAFLGLQNAGIIVNNDATLISLGDITSGSALLGMIGLLITSVLLIRRVRGALLFGILLTTLIGIPMGLTKLDGIVSAPPSIEPIFFQFQWEHIFTKEMVIVVFTFLFVDMFDTIGTLVGVTTKAGMVDKDGRIPRLKQAFLVDAIGTTVGAMLGTSTITTFVESASGVGEGGRSGLTSFVTAVCFLLALFLAPFFLAVPGAATAPVLILVGLMMMSSVKKVDFTDYSEAIPAFICIVFMPLAYSISDGIVLGLISYVLLNVCCGNFRKLSIGMYILSTIFVLKFFI
;
A
#
# COMPACT_ATOMS: atom_id res chain seq x y z
N MET A 1 14.75 -30.72 -3.97
CA MET A 1 13.88 -29.96 -4.85
C MET A 1 13.41 -28.64 -4.19
N LEU A 2 12.85 -28.68 -2.98
CA LEU A 2 12.37 -27.48 -2.26
C LEU A 2 13.48 -26.46 -1.97
N GLU A 3 14.67 -26.89 -1.60
CA GLU A 3 15.83 -26.00 -1.38
C GLU A 3 16.19 -25.20 -2.64
N LYS A 4 16.24 -25.88 -3.79
CA LYS A 4 16.60 -25.25 -5.07
C LYS A 4 15.52 -24.28 -5.54
N LEU A 5 14.24 -24.60 -5.39
CA LEU A 5 13.13 -23.78 -5.86
C LEU A 5 12.82 -22.61 -4.93
N PHE A 6 12.76 -22.84 -3.62
CA PHE A 6 12.25 -21.88 -2.64
C PHE A 6 13.33 -21.34 -1.68
N GLY A 7 14.57 -21.80 -1.76
CA GLY A 7 15.60 -21.49 -0.76
C GLY A 7 15.25 -22.08 0.62
N PHE A 8 14.49 -23.17 0.65
CA PHE A 8 14.06 -23.83 1.88
C PHE A 8 15.23 -24.55 2.54
N ASP A 9 15.49 -24.28 3.82
CA ASP A 9 16.51 -24.95 4.62
C ASP A 9 15.86 -25.71 5.78
N ARG A 10 16.05 -27.05 5.80
CA ARG A 10 15.50 -27.94 6.83
C ARG A 10 16.09 -27.70 8.22
N ASN A 11 17.26 -27.09 8.31
CA ASN A 11 17.88 -26.74 9.58
C ASN A 11 17.26 -25.49 10.20
N VAL A 12 16.60 -24.65 9.37
CA VAL A 12 16.02 -23.37 9.78
C VAL A 12 14.51 -23.50 10.02
N THR A 13 13.81 -24.28 9.17
CA THR A 13 12.35 -24.36 9.22
C THR A 13 11.82 -25.72 8.77
N ARG A 14 10.54 -25.96 8.99
CA ARG A 14 9.81 -27.18 8.58
C ARG A 14 8.75 -26.85 7.53
N VAL A 15 8.48 -27.77 6.60
CA VAL A 15 7.45 -27.60 5.57
C VAL A 15 6.09 -27.22 6.16
N ARG A 16 5.67 -27.88 7.25
CA ARG A 16 4.44 -27.57 7.95
C ARG A 16 4.41 -26.12 8.46
N THR A 17 5.52 -25.64 8.98
CA THR A 17 5.66 -24.25 9.46
C THR A 17 5.54 -23.27 8.32
N GLU A 18 6.20 -23.52 7.19
CA GLU A 18 6.11 -22.67 5.99
C GLU A 18 4.68 -22.62 5.42
N VAL A 19 3.98 -23.76 5.39
CA VAL A 19 2.58 -23.82 4.94
C VAL A 19 1.67 -23.02 5.88
N LEU A 20 1.79 -23.20 7.19
CA LEU A 20 1.01 -22.43 8.15
C LEU A 20 1.32 -20.93 8.08
N ALA A 21 2.58 -20.57 7.90
CA ALA A 21 3.03 -19.20 7.71
C ALA A 21 2.42 -18.57 6.44
N GLY A 22 2.37 -19.32 5.33
CA GLY A 22 1.77 -18.85 4.08
C GLY A 22 0.25 -18.64 4.20
N ILE A 23 -0.45 -19.56 4.84
CA ILE A 23 -1.89 -19.40 5.11
C ILE A 23 -2.12 -18.19 6.04
N THR A 24 -1.30 -18.00 7.08
CA THR A 24 -1.39 -16.86 7.99
C THR A 24 -1.14 -15.54 7.25
N THR A 25 -0.14 -15.47 6.37
CA THR A 25 0.11 -14.31 5.53
C THR A 25 -1.09 -14.00 4.66
N PHE A 26 -1.64 -15.00 3.96
CA PHE A 26 -2.85 -14.81 3.14
C PHE A 26 -4.01 -14.28 3.98
N LEU A 27 -4.33 -14.89 5.11
CA LEU A 27 -5.46 -14.48 5.96
C LEU A 27 -5.32 -13.03 6.47
N THR A 28 -4.09 -12.58 6.71
CA THR A 28 -3.85 -11.19 7.12
C THR A 28 -3.89 -10.18 5.97
N MET A 29 -3.64 -10.63 4.73
CA MET A 29 -3.65 -9.81 3.53
C MET A 29 -4.97 -9.87 2.75
N ALA A 30 -5.81 -10.91 2.93
CA ALA A 30 -6.97 -11.19 2.08
C ALA A 30 -8.02 -10.07 2.08
N TYR A 31 -8.00 -9.16 3.04
CA TYR A 31 -8.84 -7.99 3.04
C TYR A 31 -8.66 -7.11 1.78
N ILE A 32 -7.47 -7.15 1.14
CA ILE A 32 -7.18 -6.38 -0.08
C ILE A 32 -8.11 -6.78 -1.24
N LEU A 33 -8.60 -8.01 -1.25
CA LEU A 33 -9.52 -8.52 -2.25
C LEU A 33 -10.89 -7.82 -2.23
N ALA A 34 -11.28 -7.25 -1.10
CA ALA A 34 -12.45 -6.39 -0.97
C ALA A 34 -12.08 -4.91 -1.08
N VAL A 35 -10.99 -4.49 -0.46
CA VAL A 35 -10.60 -3.08 -0.33
C VAL A 35 -10.14 -2.50 -1.65
N ASN A 36 -9.26 -3.18 -2.40
CA ASN A 36 -8.75 -2.67 -3.67
C ASN A 36 -9.86 -2.45 -4.72
N PRO A 37 -10.77 -3.41 -4.97
CA PRO A 37 -11.91 -3.18 -5.86
C PRO A 37 -12.82 -2.04 -5.39
N ASN A 38 -13.05 -1.88 -4.08
CA ASN A 38 -13.87 -0.79 -3.56
C ASN A 38 -13.23 0.58 -3.77
N ILE A 39 -11.92 0.72 -3.59
CA ILE A 39 -11.21 1.99 -3.79
C ILE A 39 -11.16 2.34 -5.28
N LEU A 40 -10.69 1.43 -6.12
CA LEU A 40 -10.45 1.71 -7.54
C LEU A 40 -11.77 1.83 -8.32
N SER A 41 -12.83 1.14 -7.94
CA SER A 41 -14.14 1.28 -8.61
C SER A 41 -14.76 2.68 -8.46
N ALA A 42 -14.33 3.48 -7.49
CA ALA A 42 -14.73 4.89 -7.37
C ALA A 42 -14.31 5.73 -8.59
N THR A 43 -13.33 5.27 -9.39
CA THR A 43 -12.88 5.91 -10.64
C THR A 43 -13.68 5.53 -11.87
N GLY A 44 -14.70 4.67 -11.72
CA GLY A 44 -15.51 4.13 -12.82
C GLY A 44 -14.99 2.82 -13.42
N MET A 45 -13.93 2.22 -12.85
CA MET A 45 -13.45 0.89 -13.25
C MET A 45 -14.44 -0.21 -12.81
N ASP A 46 -14.56 -1.27 -13.62
CA ASP A 46 -15.44 -2.41 -13.28
C ASP A 46 -14.96 -3.15 -12.04
N LYS A 47 -15.82 -3.21 -11.03
CA LYS A 47 -15.47 -3.77 -9.70
C LYS A 47 -15.18 -5.27 -9.77
N GLY A 48 -15.87 -6.02 -10.63
CA GLY A 48 -15.66 -7.45 -10.82
C GLY A 48 -14.30 -7.74 -11.46
N ALA A 49 -13.99 -7.00 -12.54
CA ALA A 49 -12.70 -7.08 -13.20
C ALA A 49 -11.56 -6.71 -12.24
N LEU A 50 -11.72 -5.66 -11.43
CA LEU A 50 -10.76 -5.25 -10.41
C LEU A 50 -10.51 -6.34 -9.37
N PHE A 51 -11.54 -7.08 -8.94
CA PHE A 51 -11.35 -8.22 -8.04
C PHE A 51 -10.45 -9.28 -8.68
N THR A 52 -10.78 -9.69 -9.90
CA THR A 52 -10.02 -10.74 -10.62
C THR A 52 -8.57 -10.31 -10.86
N THR A 53 -8.35 -9.07 -11.31
CA THR A 53 -6.98 -8.56 -11.54
C THR A 53 -6.20 -8.40 -10.25
N THR A 54 -6.83 -7.98 -9.14
CA THR A 54 -6.21 -7.94 -7.82
C THR A 54 -5.70 -9.31 -7.41
N VAL A 55 -6.51 -10.35 -7.55
CA VAL A 55 -6.11 -11.72 -7.23
C VAL A 55 -4.97 -12.19 -8.11
N ILE A 56 -5.09 -12.06 -9.43
CA ILE A 56 -4.10 -12.56 -10.38
C ILE A 56 -2.77 -11.82 -10.22
N ALA A 57 -2.79 -10.50 -10.12
CA ALA A 57 -1.57 -9.70 -9.96
C ALA A 57 -0.86 -9.99 -8.63
N SER A 58 -1.62 -10.11 -7.53
CA SER A 58 -1.08 -10.49 -6.21
C SER A 58 -0.47 -11.89 -6.24
N ALA A 59 -1.17 -12.87 -6.82
CA ALA A 59 -0.67 -14.24 -6.95
C ALA A 59 0.59 -14.29 -7.81
N PHE A 60 0.60 -13.61 -8.96
CA PHE A 60 1.75 -13.54 -9.86
C PHE A 60 2.99 -12.95 -9.17
N ALA A 61 2.87 -11.77 -8.58
CA ALA A 61 3.98 -11.10 -7.90
C ALA A 61 4.48 -11.93 -6.70
N THR A 62 3.56 -12.52 -5.93
CA THR A 62 3.91 -13.39 -4.80
C THR A 62 4.58 -14.70 -5.26
N LEU A 63 4.20 -15.27 -6.43
CA LEU A 63 4.92 -16.40 -7.04
C LEU A 63 6.33 -16.00 -7.49
N LEU A 64 6.51 -14.82 -8.08
CA LEU A 64 7.85 -14.30 -8.38
C LEU A 64 8.69 -14.14 -7.10
N MET A 65 8.10 -13.65 -6.01
CA MET A 65 8.76 -13.55 -4.71
C MET A 65 9.18 -14.95 -4.21
N ALA A 66 8.32 -15.96 -4.40
CA ALA A 66 8.58 -17.34 -4.01
C ALA A 66 9.75 -17.97 -4.77
N PHE A 67 9.79 -17.84 -6.09
CA PHE A 67 10.74 -18.55 -6.93
C PHE A 67 12.04 -17.78 -7.19
N TYR A 68 11.94 -16.46 -7.40
CA TYR A 68 13.08 -15.62 -7.77
C TYR A 68 13.78 -15.01 -6.55
N ALA A 69 13.06 -14.26 -5.71
CA ALA A 69 13.63 -13.70 -4.49
C ALA A 69 13.79 -14.76 -3.38
N LYS A 70 12.93 -15.79 -3.37
CA LYS A 70 12.90 -16.87 -2.36
C LYS A 70 12.75 -16.34 -0.95
N LEU A 71 11.91 -15.30 -0.78
CA LEU A 71 11.62 -14.65 0.48
C LEU A 71 10.18 -14.94 0.91
N PRO A 72 9.88 -14.95 2.22
CA PRO A 72 8.56 -15.32 2.75
C PRO A 72 7.57 -14.13 2.76
N PHE A 73 7.48 -13.36 1.66
CA PHE A 73 6.66 -12.15 1.62
C PHE A 73 5.54 -12.25 0.59
N GLY A 74 4.35 -11.77 0.96
CA GLY A 74 3.23 -11.60 0.06
C GLY A 74 3.24 -10.20 -0.56
N LEU A 75 2.80 -10.11 -1.81
CA LEU A 75 2.65 -8.85 -2.55
C LEU A 75 1.20 -8.69 -2.99
N ALA A 76 0.74 -7.44 -2.98
CA ALA A 76 -0.58 -7.07 -3.46
C ALA A 76 -0.62 -5.56 -3.78
N PRO A 77 -1.73 -5.03 -4.38
CA PRO A 77 -1.86 -3.59 -4.61
C PRO A 77 -1.72 -2.78 -3.33
N GLY A 78 -0.79 -1.81 -3.34
CA GLY A 78 -0.45 -1.00 -2.16
C GLY A 78 -1.56 -0.01 -1.78
N MET A 79 -1.96 0.03 -0.52
CA MET A 79 -3.09 0.85 -0.06
C MET A 79 -2.90 2.35 -0.30
N GLY A 80 -1.71 2.88 0.01
CA GLY A 80 -1.38 4.28 -0.21
C GLY A 80 -1.39 4.66 -1.69
N LEU A 81 -0.89 3.77 -2.53
CA LEU A 81 -0.83 3.93 -3.98
C LEU A 81 -2.21 3.80 -4.62
N ASN A 82 -3.08 2.90 -4.11
CA ASN A 82 -4.49 2.81 -4.50
C ASN A 82 -5.24 4.10 -4.20
N ALA A 83 -5.01 4.66 -3.02
CA ALA A 83 -5.61 5.92 -2.60
C ALA A 83 -5.12 7.09 -3.47
N PHE A 84 -3.83 7.17 -3.76
CA PHE A 84 -3.27 8.16 -4.67
C PHE A 84 -3.83 8.02 -6.09
N PHE A 85 -3.91 6.79 -6.61
CA PHE A 85 -4.51 6.49 -7.90
C PHE A 85 -5.95 7.00 -7.98
N ALA A 86 -6.82 6.53 -7.07
CA ALA A 86 -8.25 6.78 -7.16
C ALA A 86 -8.60 8.21 -6.75
N TYR A 87 -8.19 8.62 -5.56
CA TYR A 87 -8.66 9.87 -4.98
C TYR A 87 -7.88 11.07 -5.48
N THR A 88 -6.55 10.99 -5.54
CA THR A 88 -5.75 12.14 -5.98
C THR A 88 -5.77 12.27 -7.50
N VAL A 89 -5.32 11.23 -8.23
CA VAL A 89 -5.14 11.34 -9.70
C VAL A 89 -6.48 11.41 -10.41
N CYS A 90 -7.42 10.49 -10.10
CA CYS A 90 -8.67 10.44 -10.84
C CYS A 90 -9.72 11.42 -10.32
N LEU A 91 -10.00 11.43 -9.00
CA LEU A 91 -11.11 12.22 -8.47
C LEU A 91 -10.76 13.68 -8.20
N THR A 92 -9.56 13.98 -7.69
CA THR A 92 -9.15 15.37 -7.38
C THR A 92 -8.58 16.08 -8.60
N LEU A 93 -7.62 15.45 -9.31
CA LEU A 93 -7.00 16.05 -10.50
C LEU A 93 -7.86 15.89 -11.76
N GLY A 94 -8.90 15.02 -11.74
CA GLY A 94 -9.86 14.84 -12.83
C GLY A 94 -9.34 14.02 -14.01
N TYR A 95 -8.23 13.28 -13.86
CA TYR A 95 -7.71 12.41 -14.91
C TYR A 95 -8.48 11.09 -15.00
N THR A 96 -8.48 10.50 -16.18
CA THR A 96 -9.07 9.17 -16.39
C THR A 96 -8.28 8.09 -15.68
N TRP A 97 -8.93 6.98 -15.32
CA TRP A 97 -8.22 5.84 -14.75
C TRP A 97 -7.22 5.19 -15.73
N GLN A 98 -7.44 5.32 -17.04
CA GLN A 98 -6.50 4.90 -18.08
C GLN A 98 -5.20 5.71 -18.03
N PHE A 99 -5.30 7.03 -17.79
CA PHE A 99 -4.15 7.88 -17.56
C PHE A 99 -3.37 7.41 -16.32
N ALA A 100 -4.06 7.14 -15.22
CA ALA A 100 -3.45 6.66 -13.98
C ALA A 100 -2.80 5.27 -14.16
N LEU A 101 -3.44 4.33 -14.90
CA LEU A 101 -2.83 3.04 -15.26
C LEU A 101 -1.58 3.20 -16.12
N THR A 102 -1.59 4.15 -17.05
CA THR A 102 -0.41 4.46 -17.87
C THR A 102 0.74 4.96 -16.99
N ALA A 103 0.45 5.80 -16.00
CA ALA A 103 1.44 6.26 -15.05
C ALA A 103 2.03 5.11 -14.22
N VAL A 104 1.20 4.16 -13.74
CA VAL A 104 1.65 2.96 -13.02
C VAL A 104 2.50 2.04 -13.91
N LEU A 105 2.15 1.90 -15.19
CA LEU A 105 2.97 1.14 -16.13
C LEU A 105 4.35 1.77 -16.31
N LEU A 106 4.41 3.09 -16.51
CA LEU A 106 5.66 3.83 -16.66
C LEU A 106 6.50 3.76 -15.37
N GLU A 107 5.86 3.89 -14.20
CA GLU A 107 6.48 3.68 -12.90
C GLU A 107 7.16 2.32 -12.82
N GLY A 108 6.45 1.24 -13.11
CA GLY A 108 6.98 -0.13 -13.07
C GLY A 108 8.18 -0.32 -13.99
N ILE A 109 8.11 0.19 -15.24
CA ILE A 109 9.23 0.12 -16.19
C ILE A 109 10.44 0.91 -15.66
N ILE A 110 10.23 2.12 -15.17
CA ILE A 110 11.30 2.94 -14.59
C ILE A 110 11.92 2.24 -13.39
N PHE A 111 11.10 1.62 -12.52
CA PHE A 111 11.62 0.87 -11.38
C PHE A 111 12.45 -0.34 -11.75
N ILE A 112 12.08 -1.07 -12.82
CA ILE A 112 12.94 -2.14 -13.34
C ILE A 112 14.31 -1.57 -13.72
N LEU A 113 14.34 -0.45 -14.47
CA LEU A 113 15.58 0.20 -14.89
C LEU A 113 16.42 0.68 -13.69
N LEU A 114 15.79 1.35 -12.72
CA LEU A 114 16.45 1.84 -11.51
C LEU A 114 17.00 0.70 -10.64
N THR A 115 16.29 -0.43 -10.57
CA THR A 115 16.73 -1.60 -9.80
C THR A 115 17.90 -2.32 -10.48
N VAL A 116 17.86 -2.48 -11.80
CA VAL A 116 18.96 -3.09 -12.55
C VAL A 116 20.25 -2.27 -12.44
N THR A 117 20.12 -0.93 -12.47
CA THR A 117 21.27 0.02 -12.38
C THR A 117 21.73 0.30 -10.95
N ASN A 118 21.09 -0.27 -9.91
CA ASN A 118 21.34 -0.01 -8.49
C ASN A 118 21.15 1.49 -8.09
N LEU A 119 20.44 2.25 -8.89
CA LEU A 119 20.22 3.67 -8.64
C LEU A 119 19.12 3.90 -7.58
N ARG A 120 18.17 2.95 -7.45
CA ARG A 120 17.09 2.97 -6.45
C ARG A 120 17.66 3.09 -5.02
N GLU A 121 18.68 2.28 -4.68
CA GLU A 121 19.32 2.32 -3.37
C GLU A 121 19.96 3.69 -3.08
N LYS A 122 20.65 4.26 -4.07
CA LYS A 122 21.29 5.58 -3.92
C LYS A 122 20.29 6.72 -3.70
N ILE A 123 19.12 6.69 -4.36
CA ILE A 123 18.07 7.71 -4.19
C ILE A 123 17.50 7.62 -2.76
N VAL A 124 17.26 6.40 -2.28
CA VAL A 124 16.76 6.18 -0.93
C VAL A 124 17.76 6.68 0.11
N ASP A 125 19.04 6.37 -0.08
CA ASP A 125 20.09 6.78 0.86
C ASP A 125 20.29 8.31 0.87
N ALA A 126 19.91 9.00 -0.21
CA ALA A 126 20.00 10.45 -0.30
C ALA A 126 19.04 11.18 0.65
N LEU A 127 17.93 10.56 1.07
CA LEU A 127 16.92 11.18 1.93
C LEU A 127 17.17 10.91 3.42
N PRO A 128 16.91 11.91 4.30
CA PRO A 128 17.07 11.74 5.73
C PRO A 128 16.07 10.71 6.28
N VAL A 129 16.52 9.96 7.27
CA VAL A 129 15.71 8.92 7.94
C VAL A 129 14.42 9.50 8.51
N THR A 130 14.45 10.70 9.03
CA THR A 130 13.29 11.42 9.57
C THR A 130 12.22 11.61 8.52
N LEU A 131 12.55 12.09 7.31
CA LEU A 131 11.58 12.26 6.24
C LEU A 131 11.03 10.92 5.75
N LYS A 132 11.85 9.86 5.66
CA LYS A 132 11.39 8.52 5.31
C LYS A 132 10.29 8.03 6.29
N ASN A 133 10.52 8.22 7.58
CA ASN A 133 9.57 7.85 8.62
C ASN A 133 8.32 8.74 8.60
N ALA A 134 8.48 10.04 8.34
CA ALA A 134 7.38 11.00 8.23
C ALA A 134 6.47 10.69 7.03
N ILE A 135 7.04 10.30 5.87
CA ILE A 135 6.28 9.87 4.70
C ILE A 135 5.40 8.67 5.04
N GLY A 136 5.96 7.61 5.65
CA GLY A 136 5.17 6.44 6.07
C GLY A 136 4.06 6.79 7.07
N ALA A 137 4.34 7.66 8.03
CA ALA A 137 3.35 8.13 9.00
C ALA A 137 2.26 8.98 8.36
N GLY A 138 2.61 9.87 7.42
CA GLY A 138 1.67 10.72 6.69
C GLY A 138 0.74 9.92 5.78
N ILE A 139 1.28 8.94 5.04
CA ILE A 139 0.49 8.00 4.25
C ILE A 139 -0.49 7.25 5.16
N GLY A 140 -0.02 6.78 6.31
CA GLY A 140 -0.88 6.10 7.29
C GLY A 140 -2.03 6.98 7.78
N LEU A 141 -1.75 8.24 8.12
CA LEU A 141 -2.78 9.20 8.54
C LEU A 141 -3.77 9.50 7.41
N PHE A 142 -3.27 9.63 6.18
CA PHE A 142 -4.11 9.85 4.99
C PHE A 142 -5.06 8.67 4.73
N ILE A 143 -4.56 7.42 4.78
CA ILE A 143 -5.39 6.22 4.62
C ILE A 143 -6.44 6.13 5.73
N ALA A 144 -6.08 6.44 6.99
CA ALA A 144 -7.04 6.48 8.08
C ALA A 144 -8.13 7.52 7.85
N PHE A 145 -7.77 8.72 7.37
CA PHE A 145 -8.71 9.77 7.02
C PHE A 145 -9.69 9.33 5.92
N LEU A 146 -9.18 8.67 4.86
CA LEU A 146 -10.03 8.09 3.81
C LEU A 146 -10.99 7.03 4.35
N GLY A 147 -10.53 6.19 5.29
CA GLY A 147 -11.40 5.23 5.96
C GLY A 147 -12.56 5.91 6.71
N LEU A 148 -12.26 6.95 7.48
CA LEU A 148 -13.26 7.74 8.21
C LEU A 148 -14.28 8.39 7.27
N GLN A 149 -13.82 8.89 6.12
CA GLN A 149 -14.66 9.51 5.11
C GLN A 149 -15.52 8.48 4.36
N ASN A 150 -14.95 7.34 3.96
CA ASN A 150 -15.68 6.28 3.25
C ASN A 150 -16.79 5.65 4.11
N ALA A 151 -16.61 5.61 5.42
CA ALA A 151 -17.67 5.20 6.34
C ALA A 151 -18.75 6.27 6.56
N GLY A 152 -18.50 7.53 6.18
CA GLY A 152 -19.36 8.66 6.53
C GLY A 152 -19.24 9.11 8.00
N ILE A 153 -18.17 8.69 8.69
CA ILE A 153 -17.86 9.15 10.06
C ILE A 153 -17.39 10.59 10.03
N ILE A 154 -16.58 10.95 9.02
CA ILE A 154 -16.20 12.33 8.73
C ILE A 154 -16.87 12.71 7.40
N VAL A 155 -17.52 13.86 7.39
CA VAL A 155 -18.24 14.40 6.23
C VAL A 155 -17.82 15.83 5.93
N ASN A 156 -18.09 16.30 4.70
CA ASN A 156 -17.90 17.70 4.32
C ASN A 156 -18.77 18.62 5.16
N ASN A 157 -18.21 19.78 5.51
CA ASN A 157 -18.91 20.86 6.18
C ASN A 157 -18.38 22.19 5.64
N ASP A 158 -19.27 22.99 5.03
CA ASP A 158 -18.86 24.23 4.36
C ASP A 158 -18.30 25.30 5.31
N ALA A 159 -18.62 25.22 6.61
CA ALA A 159 -18.13 26.18 7.61
C ALA A 159 -16.77 25.78 8.21
N THR A 160 -16.53 24.47 8.38
CA THR A 160 -15.32 23.93 9.08
C THR A 160 -14.48 23.00 8.21
N LEU A 161 -14.80 22.87 6.92
CA LEU A 161 -14.28 21.94 5.93
C LEU A 161 -14.68 20.49 6.20
N ILE A 162 -14.55 20.02 7.42
CA ILE A 162 -14.93 18.67 7.86
C ILE A 162 -15.67 18.72 9.20
N SER A 163 -16.60 17.78 9.39
CA SER A 163 -17.33 17.58 10.66
C SER A 163 -17.62 16.11 10.89
N LEU A 164 -18.05 15.77 12.10
CA LEU A 164 -18.55 14.44 12.43
C LEU A 164 -19.88 14.22 11.71
N GLY A 165 -20.01 13.11 10.99
CA GLY A 165 -21.25 12.67 10.36
C GLY A 165 -22.24 12.08 11.35
N ASP A 166 -23.40 11.62 10.85
CA ASP A 166 -24.38 10.92 11.69
C ASP A 166 -23.90 9.49 11.97
N ILE A 167 -23.21 9.31 13.10
CA ILE A 167 -22.65 8.01 13.53
C ILE A 167 -23.71 7.07 14.12
N THR A 168 -24.97 7.50 14.21
CA THR A 168 -26.07 6.73 14.82
C THR A 168 -26.88 5.97 13.78
N SER A 169 -26.65 6.20 12.50
CA SER A 169 -27.41 5.57 11.40
C SER A 169 -26.54 5.16 10.21
N GLY A 170 -27.12 4.34 9.33
CA GLY A 170 -26.57 4.01 8.02
C GLY A 170 -25.14 3.43 8.02
N SER A 171 -24.35 3.87 7.04
CA SER A 171 -22.97 3.40 6.82
C SER A 171 -22.01 3.82 7.94
N ALA A 172 -22.22 4.98 8.57
CA ALA A 172 -21.35 5.43 9.65
C ALA A 172 -21.50 4.56 10.90
N LEU A 173 -22.74 4.19 11.27
CA LEU A 173 -22.99 3.25 12.37
C LEU A 173 -22.35 1.89 12.08
N LEU A 174 -22.54 1.35 10.86
CA LEU A 174 -21.93 0.08 10.48
C LEU A 174 -20.39 0.15 10.53
N GLY A 175 -19.79 1.25 10.04
CA GLY A 175 -18.36 1.50 10.13
C GLY A 175 -17.84 1.57 11.57
N MET A 176 -18.56 2.24 12.47
CA MET A 176 -18.22 2.31 13.91
C MET A 176 -18.25 0.94 14.58
N ILE A 177 -19.32 0.16 14.32
CA ILE A 177 -19.44 -1.22 14.82
C ILE A 177 -18.27 -2.08 14.29
N GLY A 178 -17.99 -1.97 12.99
CA GLY A 178 -16.88 -2.68 12.36
C GLY A 178 -15.52 -2.28 12.93
N LEU A 179 -15.31 -0.99 13.22
CA LEU A 179 -14.08 -0.51 13.85
C LEU A 179 -13.91 -1.10 15.25
N LEU A 180 -14.97 -1.13 16.05
CA LEU A 180 -14.94 -1.74 17.38
C LEU A 180 -14.61 -3.25 17.30
N ILE A 181 -15.32 -3.99 16.44
CA ILE A 181 -15.12 -5.44 16.28
C ILE A 181 -13.67 -5.73 15.83
N THR A 182 -13.21 -5.05 14.78
CA THR A 182 -11.87 -5.29 14.23
C THR A 182 -10.78 -4.91 15.23
N SER A 183 -10.97 -3.82 15.98
CA SER A 183 -10.06 -3.41 17.06
C SER A 183 -9.97 -4.44 18.16
N VAL A 184 -11.09 -5.01 18.61
CA VAL A 184 -11.11 -6.07 19.62
C VAL A 184 -10.38 -7.32 19.12
N LEU A 185 -10.61 -7.73 17.85
CA LEU A 185 -9.91 -8.86 17.26
C LEU A 185 -8.39 -8.63 17.18
N LEU A 186 -7.95 -7.40 16.83
CA LEU A 186 -6.52 -7.03 16.81
C LEU A 186 -5.90 -7.04 18.22
N ILE A 187 -6.57 -6.46 19.22
CA ILE A 187 -6.11 -6.45 20.61
C ILE A 187 -5.96 -7.88 21.15
N ARG A 188 -6.89 -8.76 20.77
CA ARG A 188 -6.85 -10.19 21.11
C ARG A 188 -5.86 -10.99 20.25
N ARG A 189 -5.14 -10.36 19.35
CA ARG A 189 -4.14 -10.97 18.45
C ARG A 189 -4.72 -12.10 17.60
N VAL A 190 -5.97 -11.98 17.18
CA VAL A 190 -6.60 -12.97 16.28
C VAL A 190 -5.90 -12.90 14.93
N ARG A 191 -5.44 -14.04 14.42
CA ARG A 191 -4.84 -14.14 13.08
C ARG A 191 -5.90 -13.81 12.01
N GLY A 192 -5.59 -12.91 11.09
CA GLY A 192 -6.56 -12.44 10.09
C GLY A 192 -7.65 -11.51 10.65
N ALA A 193 -7.39 -10.81 11.79
CA ALA A 193 -8.33 -9.91 12.44
C ALA A 193 -8.99 -8.91 11.46
N LEU A 194 -8.22 -8.36 10.51
CA LEU A 194 -8.74 -7.42 9.51
C LEU A 194 -9.76 -8.10 8.59
N LEU A 195 -9.48 -9.29 8.08
CA LEU A 195 -10.41 -10.06 7.26
C LEU A 195 -11.68 -10.43 8.06
N PHE A 196 -11.52 -11.03 9.25
CA PHE A 196 -12.66 -11.38 10.09
C PHE A 196 -13.47 -10.16 10.50
N GLY A 197 -12.83 -9.01 10.72
CA GLY A 197 -13.49 -7.73 10.96
C GLY A 197 -14.40 -7.33 9.79
N ILE A 198 -13.89 -7.37 8.57
CA ILE A 198 -14.70 -7.12 7.36
C ILE A 198 -15.88 -8.09 7.28
N LEU A 199 -15.62 -9.38 7.45
CA LEU A 199 -16.66 -10.42 7.31
C LEU A 199 -17.79 -10.22 8.32
N LEU A 200 -17.46 -10.02 9.58
CA LEU A 200 -18.45 -9.80 10.64
C LEU A 200 -19.23 -8.50 10.39
N THR A 201 -18.54 -7.42 10.00
CA THR A 201 -19.17 -6.14 9.67
C THR A 201 -20.12 -6.27 8.46
N THR A 202 -19.69 -7.01 7.42
CA THR A 202 -20.50 -7.28 6.24
C THR A 202 -21.77 -8.08 6.61
N LEU A 203 -21.65 -9.09 7.48
CA LEU A 203 -22.81 -9.87 7.97
C LEU A 203 -23.78 -8.99 8.77
N ILE A 204 -23.28 -8.05 9.60
CA ILE A 204 -24.11 -7.09 10.31
C ILE A 204 -24.79 -6.12 9.34
N GLY A 205 -24.13 -5.78 8.23
CA GLY A 205 -24.67 -4.94 7.17
C GLY A 205 -25.88 -5.54 6.44
N ILE A 206 -26.09 -6.88 6.48
CA ILE A 206 -27.23 -7.55 5.84
C ILE A 206 -28.57 -7.09 6.46
N PRO A 207 -28.81 -7.26 7.77
CA PRO A 207 -30.05 -6.79 8.38
C PRO A 207 -30.23 -5.27 8.35
N MET A 208 -29.14 -4.50 8.19
CA MET A 208 -29.20 -3.07 8.00
C MET A 208 -29.54 -2.63 6.56
N GLY A 209 -29.68 -3.60 5.62
CA GLY A 209 -29.97 -3.33 4.20
C GLY A 209 -28.79 -2.73 3.41
N LEU A 210 -27.59 -2.71 3.99
CA LEU A 210 -26.38 -2.13 3.39
C LEU A 210 -25.55 -3.16 2.60
N THR A 211 -25.85 -4.45 2.76
CA THR A 211 -25.16 -5.57 2.10
C THR A 211 -26.17 -6.49 1.43
N LYS A 212 -25.87 -6.85 0.16
CA LYS A 212 -26.61 -7.88 -0.58
C LYS A 212 -25.62 -8.99 -0.95
N LEU A 213 -25.97 -10.23 -0.59
CA LEU A 213 -25.18 -11.42 -0.90
C LEU A 213 -25.88 -12.17 -2.04
N ASP A 214 -25.30 -12.13 -3.25
CA ASP A 214 -25.82 -12.80 -4.44
C ASP A 214 -25.22 -14.20 -4.66
N GLY A 215 -24.51 -14.73 -3.67
CA GLY A 215 -23.84 -16.04 -3.71
C GLY A 215 -22.50 -16.03 -3.00
N ILE A 216 -21.87 -17.21 -2.91
CA ILE A 216 -20.54 -17.37 -2.28
C ILE A 216 -19.48 -17.72 -3.33
N VAL A 217 -19.85 -18.55 -4.31
CA VAL A 217 -18.92 -19.10 -5.31
C VAL A 217 -19.43 -18.81 -6.71
N SER A 218 -18.54 -18.34 -7.59
CA SER A 218 -18.82 -18.15 -9.02
C SER A 218 -17.57 -18.37 -9.86
N ALA A 219 -17.73 -18.42 -11.18
CA ALA A 219 -16.59 -18.22 -12.08
C ALA A 219 -16.01 -16.81 -11.87
N PRO A 220 -14.69 -16.64 -12.03
CA PRO A 220 -14.06 -15.33 -11.93
C PRO A 220 -14.65 -14.33 -12.93
N PRO A 221 -14.95 -13.09 -12.54
CA PRO A 221 -15.35 -12.03 -13.47
C PRO A 221 -14.30 -11.78 -14.56
N SER A 222 -14.77 -11.40 -15.77
CA SER A 222 -13.89 -11.07 -16.88
C SER A 222 -13.03 -9.84 -16.56
N ILE A 223 -11.76 -9.87 -16.98
CA ILE A 223 -10.82 -8.73 -16.86
C ILE A 223 -10.86 -7.83 -18.09
N GLU A 224 -11.54 -8.23 -19.16
CA GLU A 224 -11.57 -7.54 -20.45
C GLU A 224 -11.83 -6.03 -20.36
N PRO A 225 -12.76 -5.52 -19.50
CA PRO A 225 -13.05 -4.10 -19.43
C PRO A 225 -11.87 -3.21 -19.00
N ILE A 226 -10.88 -3.79 -18.30
CA ILE A 226 -9.75 -3.02 -17.75
C ILE A 226 -8.39 -3.52 -18.22
N PHE A 227 -8.37 -4.63 -18.96
CA PHE A 227 -7.13 -5.25 -19.44
C PHE A 227 -6.48 -4.42 -20.52
N PHE A 228 -5.21 -4.03 -20.34
CA PHE A 228 -4.38 -3.29 -21.30
C PHE A 228 -4.97 -1.94 -21.75
N GLN A 229 -5.79 -1.29 -20.90
CA GLN A 229 -6.46 -0.02 -21.19
C GLN A 229 -5.54 1.17 -20.81
N PHE A 230 -4.66 1.55 -21.73
CA PHE A 230 -3.70 2.65 -21.53
C PHE A 230 -4.06 3.87 -22.39
N GLN A 231 -3.75 5.06 -21.87
CA GLN A 231 -3.90 6.33 -22.57
C GLN A 231 -2.52 6.90 -22.92
N TRP A 232 -2.10 6.71 -24.17
CA TRP A 232 -0.76 7.06 -24.62
C TRP A 232 -0.60 8.54 -25.05
N GLU A 233 -1.71 9.25 -25.27
CA GLU A 233 -1.72 10.61 -25.80
C GLU A 233 -1.05 11.64 -24.88
N HIS A 234 -1.01 11.37 -23.58
CA HIS A 234 -0.52 12.28 -22.54
C HIS A 234 0.81 11.88 -21.89
N ILE A 235 1.59 10.95 -22.49
CA ILE A 235 2.82 10.43 -21.87
C ILE A 235 3.86 11.52 -21.62
N PHE A 236 3.98 12.50 -22.54
CA PHE A 236 4.98 13.55 -22.44
C PHE A 236 4.46 14.84 -21.82
N THR A 237 3.31 14.79 -21.14
CA THR A 237 2.78 15.95 -20.43
C THR A 237 3.49 16.13 -19.08
N LYS A 238 3.51 17.36 -18.57
CA LYS A 238 4.06 17.67 -17.25
C LYS A 238 3.34 16.91 -16.16
N GLU A 239 2.04 16.80 -16.26
CA GLU A 239 1.15 16.10 -15.33
C GLU A 239 1.51 14.63 -15.25
N MET A 240 1.74 13.95 -16.36
CA MET A 240 2.18 12.55 -16.38
C MET A 240 3.52 12.39 -15.65
N VAL A 241 4.48 13.25 -15.92
CA VAL A 241 5.80 13.21 -15.25
C VAL A 241 5.65 13.37 -13.74
N ILE A 242 4.80 14.31 -13.27
CA ILE A 242 4.54 14.54 -11.85
C ILE A 242 3.87 13.33 -11.20
N VAL A 243 2.86 12.77 -11.86
CA VAL A 243 2.11 11.61 -11.34
C VAL A 243 3.01 10.37 -11.29
N VAL A 244 3.76 10.06 -12.36
CA VAL A 244 4.73 8.95 -12.38
C VAL A 244 5.78 9.11 -11.29
N PHE A 245 6.34 10.33 -11.15
CA PHE A 245 7.33 10.60 -10.13
C PHE A 245 6.77 10.40 -8.70
N THR A 246 5.51 10.78 -8.48
CA THR A 246 4.85 10.59 -7.18
C THR A 246 4.64 9.11 -6.90
N PHE A 247 4.14 8.34 -7.87
CA PHE A 247 4.03 6.88 -7.72
C PHE A 247 5.38 6.25 -7.38
N LEU A 248 6.45 6.59 -8.13
CA LEU A 248 7.81 6.12 -7.88
C LEU A 248 8.28 6.40 -6.43
N PHE A 249 8.04 7.62 -5.95
CA PHE A 249 8.47 8.00 -4.62
C PHE A 249 7.67 7.27 -3.53
N VAL A 250 6.35 7.26 -3.64
CA VAL A 250 5.48 6.61 -2.65
C VAL A 250 5.78 5.12 -2.56
N ASP A 251 5.85 4.42 -3.72
CA ASP A 251 6.13 2.99 -3.77
C ASP A 251 7.54 2.66 -3.24
N MET A 252 8.53 3.49 -3.60
CA MET A 252 9.90 3.28 -3.14
C MET A 252 9.99 3.27 -1.60
N PHE A 253 9.28 4.20 -0.92
CA PHE A 253 9.32 4.29 0.54
C PHE A 253 8.45 3.23 1.21
N ASP A 254 7.31 2.93 0.63
CA ASP A 254 6.42 1.88 1.13
C ASP A 254 7.11 0.51 1.09
N THR A 255 7.68 0.14 -0.05
CA THR A 255 8.41 -1.13 -0.22
C THR A 255 9.62 -1.23 0.71
N ILE A 256 10.46 -0.17 0.81
CA ILE A 256 11.64 -0.21 1.67
C ILE A 256 11.24 -0.28 3.14
N GLY A 257 10.28 0.55 3.55
CA GLY A 257 9.77 0.55 4.93
C GLY A 257 9.25 -0.83 5.32
N THR A 258 8.49 -1.45 4.44
CA THR A 258 7.92 -2.78 4.64
C THR A 258 9.01 -3.86 4.66
N LEU A 259 9.92 -3.90 3.67
CA LEU A 259 10.99 -4.89 3.62
C LEU A 259 11.90 -4.79 4.84
N VAL A 260 12.33 -3.59 5.24
CA VAL A 260 13.14 -3.39 6.45
C VAL A 260 12.38 -3.86 7.69
N GLY A 261 11.12 -3.47 7.82
CA GLY A 261 10.28 -3.85 8.97
C GLY A 261 10.09 -5.35 9.10
N VAL A 262 9.73 -6.02 8.00
CA VAL A 262 9.45 -7.46 7.98
C VAL A 262 10.72 -8.29 8.14
N THR A 263 11.83 -7.93 7.43
CA THR A 263 13.11 -8.65 7.55
C THR A 263 13.76 -8.50 8.92
N THR A 264 13.65 -7.33 9.54
CA THR A 264 14.11 -7.12 10.92
C THR A 264 13.34 -8.00 11.89
N LYS A 265 12.00 -8.03 11.78
CA LYS A 265 11.14 -8.90 12.60
C LYS A 265 11.41 -10.38 12.33
N ALA A 266 11.78 -10.74 11.11
CA ALA A 266 12.17 -12.09 10.71
C ALA A 266 13.52 -12.54 11.29
N GLY A 267 14.34 -11.61 11.78
CA GLY A 267 15.74 -11.88 12.10
C GLY A 267 16.56 -12.26 10.86
N MET A 268 16.16 -11.76 9.68
CA MET A 268 16.81 -12.07 8.39
C MET A 268 17.87 -11.04 8.00
N VAL A 269 17.99 -9.95 8.77
CA VAL A 269 19.03 -8.94 8.56
C VAL A 269 20.37 -9.51 8.99
N ASP A 270 21.40 -9.39 8.14
CA ASP A 270 22.74 -9.86 8.46
C ASP A 270 23.44 -8.99 9.52
N LYS A 271 24.66 -9.39 9.91
CA LYS A 271 25.44 -8.66 10.93
C LYS A 271 25.84 -7.24 10.51
N ASP A 272 25.84 -6.97 9.22
CA ASP A 272 26.16 -5.68 8.62
C ASP A 272 24.91 -4.82 8.39
N GLY A 273 23.73 -5.27 8.84
CA GLY A 273 22.46 -4.57 8.68
C GLY A 273 21.86 -4.71 7.26
N ARG A 274 22.37 -5.64 6.44
CA ARG A 274 21.92 -5.83 5.07
C ARG A 274 20.76 -6.82 5.00
N ILE A 275 19.80 -6.54 4.13
CA ILE A 275 18.67 -7.43 3.84
C ILE A 275 19.10 -8.42 2.74
N PRO A 276 19.01 -9.75 2.97
CA PRO A 276 19.37 -10.72 1.97
C PRO A 276 18.43 -10.63 0.75
N ARG A 277 19.00 -10.66 -0.44
CA ARG A 277 18.27 -10.64 -1.72
C ARG A 277 17.36 -9.41 -1.91
N LEU A 278 17.72 -8.26 -1.34
CA LEU A 278 16.97 -7.02 -1.44
C LEU A 278 16.74 -6.60 -2.90
N LYS A 279 17.79 -6.69 -3.73
CA LYS A 279 17.69 -6.37 -5.17
C LYS A 279 16.67 -7.25 -5.89
N GLN A 280 16.63 -8.54 -5.57
CA GLN A 280 15.65 -9.48 -6.14
C GLN A 280 14.22 -9.12 -5.68
N ALA A 281 14.03 -8.77 -4.40
CA ALA A 281 12.74 -8.35 -3.90
C ALA A 281 12.26 -7.08 -4.61
N PHE A 282 13.12 -6.08 -4.79
CA PHE A 282 12.80 -4.87 -5.55
C PHE A 282 12.46 -5.13 -7.01
N LEU A 283 13.14 -6.08 -7.65
CA LEU A 283 12.84 -6.43 -9.03
C LEU A 283 11.49 -7.15 -9.16
N VAL A 284 11.14 -8.00 -8.19
CA VAL A 284 9.82 -8.64 -8.10
C VAL A 284 8.72 -7.61 -7.97
N ASP A 285 8.90 -6.64 -7.10
CA ASP A 285 8.00 -5.50 -6.86
C ASP A 285 7.75 -4.71 -8.17
N ALA A 286 8.83 -4.31 -8.85
CA ALA A 286 8.77 -3.57 -10.11
C ALA A 286 8.11 -4.37 -11.26
N ILE A 287 8.41 -5.66 -11.39
CA ILE A 287 7.77 -6.54 -12.39
C ILE A 287 6.29 -6.75 -12.00
N GLY A 288 6.00 -6.95 -10.72
CA GLY A 288 4.63 -7.06 -10.20
C GLY A 288 3.80 -5.84 -10.54
N THR A 289 4.32 -4.64 -10.33
CA THR A 289 3.69 -3.36 -10.69
C THR A 289 3.44 -3.26 -12.19
N THR A 290 4.45 -3.56 -13.02
CA THR A 290 4.31 -3.52 -14.48
C THR A 290 3.22 -4.46 -14.97
N VAL A 291 3.22 -5.71 -14.52
CA VAL A 291 2.20 -6.70 -14.88
C VAL A 291 0.84 -6.34 -14.27
N GLY A 292 0.81 -5.83 -13.04
CA GLY A 292 -0.40 -5.32 -12.39
C GLY A 292 -1.09 -4.23 -13.21
N ALA A 293 -0.33 -3.25 -13.70
CA ALA A 293 -0.86 -2.21 -14.59
C ALA A 293 -1.40 -2.78 -15.91
N MET A 294 -0.70 -3.77 -16.52
CA MET A 294 -1.21 -4.46 -17.73
C MET A 294 -2.52 -5.19 -17.47
N LEU A 295 -2.68 -5.78 -16.30
CA LEU A 295 -3.92 -6.45 -15.89
C LEU A 295 -5.04 -5.47 -15.54
N GLY A 296 -4.74 -4.20 -15.26
CA GLY A 296 -5.71 -3.17 -14.90
C GLY A 296 -5.83 -2.93 -13.39
N THR A 297 -4.77 -3.17 -12.60
CA THR A 297 -4.73 -2.79 -11.17
C THR A 297 -3.59 -1.80 -10.91
N SER A 298 -3.59 -1.19 -9.73
CA SER A 298 -2.55 -0.22 -9.32
C SER A 298 -1.23 -0.90 -8.96
N THR A 299 -0.27 -0.11 -8.51
CA THR A 299 1.07 -0.52 -8.09
C THR A 299 1.05 -1.67 -7.10
N ILE A 300 1.80 -2.74 -7.40
CA ILE A 300 1.97 -3.93 -6.54
C ILE A 300 3.19 -3.72 -5.64
N THR A 301 3.02 -3.89 -4.36
CA THR A 301 4.09 -3.71 -3.37
C THR A 301 4.12 -4.85 -2.34
N THR A 302 5.24 -4.97 -1.62
CA THR A 302 5.37 -5.95 -0.53
C THR A 302 4.53 -5.53 0.67
N PHE A 303 3.74 -6.46 1.23
CA PHE A 303 2.82 -6.19 2.33
C PHE A 303 3.47 -6.40 3.70
N VAL A 304 3.27 -5.43 4.61
CA VAL A 304 3.76 -5.49 6.00
C VAL A 304 3.10 -6.63 6.79
N GLU A 305 1.92 -7.07 6.42
CA GLU A 305 1.19 -8.22 6.96
C GLU A 305 1.96 -9.54 6.82
N SER A 306 2.90 -9.61 5.88
CA SER A 306 3.86 -10.72 5.77
C SER A 306 4.62 -10.98 7.07
N ALA A 307 4.76 -9.95 7.92
CA ALA A 307 5.31 -10.08 9.27
C ALA A 307 4.54 -11.07 10.15
N SER A 308 3.27 -11.34 9.86
CA SER A 308 2.47 -12.33 10.60
C SER A 308 2.90 -13.75 10.27
N GLY A 309 3.04 -14.08 8.97
CA GLY A 309 3.55 -15.40 8.55
C GLY A 309 5.02 -15.62 8.97
N VAL A 310 5.84 -14.58 8.86
CA VAL A 310 7.21 -14.60 9.36
C VAL A 310 7.24 -14.85 10.88
N GLY A 311 6.31 -14.26 11.62
CA GLY A 311 6.12 -14.47 13.06
C GLY A 311 5.78 -15.93 13.40
N GLU A 312 5.10 -16.67 12.50
CA GLU A 312 4.82 -18.11 12.63
C GLU A 312 6.03 -18.99 12.26
N GLY A 313 7.12 -18.41 11.80
CA GLY A 313 8.33 -19.13 11.43
C GLY A 313 8.55 -19.31 9.93
N GLY A 314 7.81 -18.62 9.07
CA GLY A 314 8.09 -18.54 7.62
C GLY A 314 9.46 -17.93 7.35
N ARG A 315 10.30 -18.59 6.55
CA ARG A 315 11.68 -18.16 6.29
C ARG A 315 12.10 -18.30 4.83
N SER A 316 11.26 -18.90 4.00
CA SER A 316 11.60 -19.23 2.61
C SER A 316 10.50 -18.85 1.63
N GLY A 317 10.80 -18.91 0.34
CA GLY A 317 9.83 -18.72 -0.73
C GLY A 317 8.66 -19.73 -0.70
N LEU A 318 8.74 -20.80 0.07
CA LEU A 318 7.62 -21.74 0.22
C LEU A 318 6.42 -21.09 0.93
N THR A 319 6.66 -20.21 1.90
CA THR A 319 5.62 -19.37 2.53
C THR A 319 4.88 -18.54 1.47
N SER A 320 5.62 -17.82 0.61
CA SER A 320 5.04 -17.00 -0.46
C SER A 320 4.30 -17.84 -1.50
N PHE A 321 4.84 -19.02 -1.84
CA PHE A 321 4.15 -19.95 -2.75
C PHE A 321 2.78 -20.35 -2.21
N VAL A 322 2.68 -20.72 -0.94
CA VAL A 322 1.40 -21.07 -0.31
C VAL A 322 0.46 -19.87 -0.27
N THR A 323 0.95 -18.68 0.05
CA THR A 323 0.18 -17.44 0.01
C THR A 323 -0.41 -17.19 -1.39
N ALA A 324 0.39 -17.35 -2.44
CA ALA A 324 -0.06 -17.18 -3.81
C ALA A 324 -1.12 -18.22 -4.23
N VAL A 325 -0.97 -19.47 -3.81
CA VAL A 325 -2.00 -20.51 -4.04
C VAL A 325 -3.31 -20.14 -3.34
N CYS A 326 -3.25 -19.63 -2.11
CA CYS A 326 -4.44 -19.15 -1.40
C CYS A 326 -5.11 -17.98 -2.15
N PHE A 327 -4.34 -17.04 -2.71
CA PHE A 327 -4.89 -15.99 -3.57
C PHE A 327 -5.62 -16.59 -4.79
N LEU A 328 -5.02 -17.53 -5.52
CA LEU A 328 -5.65 -18.17 -6.68
C LEU A 328 -6.94 -18.92 -6.31
N LEU A 329 -6.99 -19.56 -5.15
CA LEU A 329 -8.20 -20.20 -4.66
C LEU A 329 -9.31 -19.17 -4.36
N ALA A 330 -8.95 -17.97 -3.93
CA ALA A 330 -9.91 -16.90 -3.66
C ALA A 330 -10.59 -16.36 -4.93
N LEU A 331 -10.08 -16.62 -6.14
CA LEU A 331 -10.74 -16.25 -7.42
C LEU A 331 -12.20 -16.72 -7.49
N PHE A 332 -12.48 -17.90 -6.96
CA PHE A 332 -13.82 -18.47 -6.99
C PHE A 332 -14.77 -17.88 -5.93
N LEU A 333 -14.25 -17.05 -5.02
CA LEU A 333 -15.02 -16.38 -3.97
C LEU A 333 -15.43 -14.95 -4.36
N ALA A 334 -15.43 -14.63 -5.65
CA ALA A 334 -15.73 -13.29 -6.15
C ALA A 334 -17.05 -12.71 -5.61
N PRO A 335 -18.22 -13.40 -5.64
CA PRO A 335 -19.47 -12.82 -5.15
C PRO A 335 -19.39 -12.41 -3.68
N PHE A 336 -18.67 -13.21 -2.89
CA PHE A 336 -18.48 -12.96 -1.46
C PHE A 336 -17.68 -11.69 -1.19
N PHE A 337 -16.52 -11.50 -1.85
CA PHE A 337 -15.70 -10.30 -1.69
C PHE A 337 -16.34 -9.06 -2.32
N LEU A 338 -17.07 -9.21 -3.42
CA LEU A 338 -17.74 -8.09 -4.11
C LEU A 338 -18.98 -7.58 -3.36
N ALA A 339 -19.59 -8.44 -2.53
CA ALA A 339 -20.70 -8.05 -1.67
C ALA A 339 -20.29 -7.15 -0.48
N VAL A 340 -18.98 -7.05 -0.18
CA VAL A 340 -18.46 -6.25 0.92
C VAL A 340 -18.73 -4.76 0.66
N PRO A 341 -19.52 -4.08 1.53
CA PRO A 341 -19.78 -2.65 1.36
C PRO A 341 -18.57 -1.81 1.80
N GLY A 342 -18.47 -0.57 1.28
CA GLY A 342 -17.41 0.37 1.66
C GLY A 342 -17.34 0.63 3.17
N ALA A 343 -18.48 0.69 3.84
CA ALA A 343 -18.55 0.85 5.29
C ALA A 343 -17.91 -0.32 6.07
N ALA A 344 -17.88 -1.54 5.51
CA ALA A 344 -17.22 -2.67 6.15
C ALA A 344 -15.70 -2.71 5.88
N THR A 345 -15.22 -2.09 4.79
CA THR A 345 -13.78 -1.96 4.51
C THR A 345 -13.15 -0.76 5.21
N ALA A 346 -13.91 0.26 5.53
CA ALA A 346 -13.44 1.49 6.17
C ALA A 346 -12.68 1.26 7.50
N PRO A 347 -13.14 0.38 8.42
CA PRO A 347 -12.41 0.04 9.63
C PRO A 347 -11.00 -0.46 9.36
N VAL A 348 -10.83 -1.23 8.29
CA VAL A 348 -9.50 -1.75 7.92
C VAL A 348 -8.59 -0.64 7.44
N LEU A 349 -9.09 0.30 6.62
CA LEU A 349 -8.32 1.48 6.20
C LEU A 349 -7.84 2.28 7.42
N ILE A 350 -8.72 2.50 8.41
CA ILE A 350 -8.38 3.23 9.64
C ILE A 350 -7.26 2.49 10.42
N LEU A 351 -7.38 1.18 10.57
CA LEU A 351 -6.45 0.39 11.39
C LEU A 351 -5.12 0.13 10.66
N VAL A 352 -5.13 -0.05 9.34
CA VAL A 352 -3.90 -0.10 8.52
C VAL A 352 -3.19 1.25 8.57
N GLY A 353 -3.94 2.34 8.45
CA GLY A 353 -3.41 3.69 8.64
C GLY A 353 -2.73 3.87 10.00
N LEU A 354 -3.32 3.36 11.09
CA LEU A 354 -2.72 3.33 12.43
C LEU A 354 -1.40 2.53 12.43
N MET A 355 -1.35 1.37 11.79
CA MET A 355 -0.14 0.54 11.72
C MET A 355 1.00 1.28 10.99
N MET A 356 0.71 1.91 9.86
CA MET A 356 1.69 2.70 9.10
C MET A 356 2.14 3.94 9.86
N MET A 357 1.23 4.61 10.57
CA MET A 357 1.53 5.79 11.39
C MET A 357 2.49 5.47 12.54
N SER A 358 2.68 4.20 12.90
CA SER A 358 3.63 3.79 13.94
C SER A 358 5.08 4.21 13.67
N SER A 359 5.45 4.50 12.41
CA SER A 359 6.76 5.02 12.01
C SER A 359 7.07 6.41 12.60
N VAL A 360 6.05 7.17 13.03
CA VAL A 360 6.21 8.47 13.70
C VAL A 360 7.07 8.39 14.97
N LYS A 361 7.08 7.24 15.65
CA LYS A 361 7.90 6.99 16.84
C LYS A 361 9.41 7.07 16.59
N LYS A 362 9.82 6.98 15.32
CA LYS A 362 11.22 7.06 14.90
C LYS A 362 11.63 8.49 14.48
N VAL A 363 10.69 9.44 14.51
CA VAL A 363 10.94 10.86 14.25
C VAL A 363 11.43 11.50 15.55
N ASP A 364 12.56 12.20 15.48
CA ASP A 364 13.06 12.98 16.62
C ASP A 364 12.33 14.33 16.68
N PHE A 365 11.36 14.44 17.59
CA PHE A 365 10.62 15.69 17.83
C PHE A 365 11.35 16.68 18.75
N THR A 366 12.54 16.32 19.27
CA THR A 366 13.36 17.24 20.10
C THR A 366 14.22 18.16 19.24
N ASP A 367 14.65 17.71 18.06
CA ASP A 367 15.35 18.54 17.06
C ASP A 367 14.34 19.19 16.10
N TYR A 368 14.06 20.48 16.28
CA TYR A 368 13.11 21.20 15.43
C TYR A 368 13.51 21.26 13.94
N SER A 369 14.79 21.10 13.60
CA SER A 369 15.24 21.03 12.21
C SER A 369 14.78 19.74 11.51
N GLU A 370 14.48 18.70 12.28
CA GLU A 370 13.91 17.42 11.85
C GLU A 370 12.38 17.39 12.06
N ALA A 371 11.91 17.86 13.22
CA ALA A 371 10.52 17.77 13.65
C ALA A 371 9.57 18.61 12.78
N ILE A 372 9.92 19.84 12.44
CA ILE A 372 9.04 20.73 11.67
C ILE A 372 8.79 20.19 10.26
N PRO A 373 9.82 19.78 9.48
CA PRO A 373 9.60 19.17 8.17
C PRO A 373 8.79 17.86 8.23
N ALA A 374 9.05 17.03 9.25
CA ALA A 374 8.31 15.80 9.47
C ALA A 374 6.81 16.09 9.76
N PHE A 375 6.55 17.06 10.63
CA PHE A 375 5.19 17.49 10.95
C PHE A 375 4.46 18.02 9.70
N ILE A 376 5.11 18.90 8.92
CA ILE A 376 4.55 19.41 7.66
C ILE A 376 4.21 18.23 6.73
N CYS A 377 5.15 17.31 6.52
CA CYS A 377 4.94 16.14 5.68
C CYS A 377 3.72 15.32 6.11
N ILE A 378 3.61 15.00 7.40
CA ILE A 378 2.55 14.15 7.96
C ILE A 378 1.18 14.83 7.87
N VAL A 379 1.09 16.10 8.24
CA VAL A 379 -0.18 16.81 8.38
C VAL A 379 -0.75 17.26 7.04
N PHE A 380 0.11 17.67 6.11
CA PHE A 380 -0.38 18.13 4.80
C PHE A 380 -0.96 17.00 3.94
N MET A 381 -0.52 15.74 4.09
CA MET A 381 -1.09 14.64 3.30
C MET A 381 -2.63 14.51 3.44
N PRO A 382 -3.20 14.37 4.63
CA PRO A 382 -4.66 14.31 4.78
C PRO A 382 -5.34 15.66 4.57
N LEU A 383 -4.75 16.79 5.00
CA LEU A 383 -5.39 18.10 4.90
C LEU A 383 -5.43 18.67 3.48
N ALA A 384 -4.38 18.43 2.67
CA ALA A 384 -4.37 18.79 1.25
C ALA A 384 -4.98 17.69 0.36
N TYR A 385 -5.43 16.57 0.94
CA TYR A 385 -5.94 15.41 0.22
C TYR A 385 -4.94 14.88 -0.83
N SER A 386 -3.62 14.99 -0.54
CA SER A 386 -2.54 14.72 -1.48
C SER A 386 -1.28 14.20 -0.79
N ILE A 387 -0.94 12.95 -1.03
CA ILE A 387 0.33 12.36 -0.57
C ILE A 387 1.52 13.11 -1.18
N SER A 388 1.42 13.44 -2.48
CA SER A 388 2.46 14.16 -3.21
C SER A 388 2.82 15.49 -2.57
N ASP A 389 1.81 16.30 -2.23
CA ASP A 389 2.06 17.64 -1.71
C ASP A 389 2.63 17.60 -0.29
N GLY A 390 2.22 16.61 0.51
CA GLY A 390 2.84 16.37 1.81
C GLY A 390 4.33 16.03 1.70
N ILE A 391 4.71 15.15 0.77
CA ILE A 391 6.13 14.80 0.52
C ILE A 391 6.91 16.03 0.04
N VAL A 392 6.37 16.73 -0.94
CA VAL A 392 7.00 17.91 -1.56
C VAL A 392 7.23 19.01 -0.53
N LEU A 393 6.21 19.37 0.23
CA LEU A 393 6.31 20.42 1.26
C LEU A 393 7.22 19.99 2.41
N GLY A 394 7.18 18.72 2.80
CA GLY A 394 8.10 18.17 3.80
C GLY A 394 9.56 18.27 3.37
N LEU A 395 9.89 17.90 2.12
CA LEU A 395 11.26 17.96 1.62
C LEU A 395 11.73 19.41 1.41
N ILE A 396 10.90 20.26 0.84
CA ILE A 396 11.24 21.69 0.66
C ILE A 396 11.51 22.35 2.02
N SER A 397 10.63 22.14 3.01
CA SER A 397 10.81 22.69 4.34
C SER A 397 12.07 22.16 5.02
N TYR A 398 12.41 20.88 4.85
CA TYR A 398 13.64 20.29 5.38
C TYR A 398 14.89 20.98 4.82
N VAL A 399 14.93 21.13 3.50
CA VAL A 399 16.07 21.76 2.84
C VAL A 399 16.18 23.24 3.23
N LEU A 400 15.08 24.00 3.15
CA LEU A 400 15.08 25.43 3.45
C LEU A 400 15.48 25.70 4.91
N LEU A 401 14.90 25.01 5.88
CA LEU A 401 15.21 25.21 7.29
C LEU A 401 16.67 24.87 7.61
N ASN A 402 17.19 23.76 7.10
CA ASN A 402 18.59 23.40 7.34
C ASN A 402 19.58 24.33 6.63
N VAL A 403 19.24 24.87 5.45
CA VAL A 403 20.04 25.92 4.79
C VAL A 403 20.03 27.19 5.61
N CYS A 404 18.87 27.66 6.05
CA CYS A 404 18.75 28.89 6.85
C CYS A 404 19.46 28.79 8.23
N CYS A 405 19.48 27.58 8.81
CA CYS A 405 20.17 27.32 10.08
C CYS A 405 21.65 26.98 9.92
N GLY A 406 22.20 26.96 8.70
CA GLY A 406 23.61 26.63 8.46
C GLY A 406 24.00 25.17 8.59
N ASN A 407 23.00 24.26 8.65
CA ASN A 407 23.17 22.81 8.81
C ASN A 407 23.47 22.10 7.49
N PHE A 408 24.32 22.66 6.63
CA PHE A 408 24.61 22.14 5.28
C PHE A 408 25.08 20.68 5.26
N ARG A 409 25.69 20.20 6.35
CA ARG A 409 26.18 18.81 6.45
C ARG A 409 25.06 17.78 6.50
N LYS A 410 23.85 18.17 6.88
CA LYS A 410 22.66 17.29 6.87
C LYS A 410 22.07 17.11 5.47
N LEU A 411 22.48 17.92 4.50
CA LEU A 411 21.89 17.98 3.17
C LEU A 411 22.77 17.26 2.15
N SER A 412 22.22 16.24 1.48
CA SER A 412 22.84 15.61 0.32
C SER A 412 22.62 16.45 -0.95
N ILE A 413 23.50 16.31 -1.95
CA ILE A 413 23.33 16.97 -3.26
C ILE A 413 21.99 16.57 -3.88
N GLY A 414 21.58 15.29 -3.72
CA GLY A 414 20.27 14.80 -4.19
C GLY A 414 19.10 15.57 -3.61
N MET A 415 19.16 15.96 -2.33
CA MET A 415 18.09 16.76 -1.69
C MET A 415 17.98 18.17 -2.28
N TYR A 416 19.09 18.82 -2.60
CA TYR A 416 19.04 20.12 -3.27
C TYR A 416 18.40 20.01 -4.66
N ILE A 417 18.78 19.00 -5.45
CA ILE A 417 18.22 18.77 -6.78
C ILE A 417 16.72 18.51 -6.68
N LEU A 418 16.30 17.59 -5.81
CA LEU A 418 14.89 17.23 -5.62
C LEU A 418 14.06 18.42 -5.12
N SER A 419 14.58 19.16 -4.12
CA SER A 419 13.88 20.34 -3.60
C SER A 419 13.73 21.43 -4.68
N THR A 420 14.74 21.64 -5.53
CA THR A 420 14.66 22.58 -6.64
C THR A 420 13.61 22.17 -7.66
N ILE A 421 13.58 20.89 -8.05
CA ILE A 421 12.56 20.34 -8.95
C ILE A 421 11.15 20.52 -8.36
N PHE A 422 11.00 20.26 -7.07
CA PHE A 422 9.71 20.39 -6.38
C PHE A 422 9.25 21.84 -6.24
N VAL A 423 10.17 22.78 -6.00
CA VAL A 423 9.84 24.21 -6.01
C VAL A 423 9.35 24.62 -7.40
N LEU A 424 10.05 24.20 -8.46
CA LEU A 424 9.63 24.50 -9.83
C LEU A 424 8.23 23.97 -10.16
N LYS A 425 7.80 22.83 -9.56
CA LYS A 425 6.43 22.31 -9.71
C LYS A 425 5.35 23.33 -9.36
N PHE A 426 5.58 24.22 -8.38
CA PHE A 426 4.59 25.22 -7.97
C PHE A 426 4.55 26.46 -8.85
N PHE A 427 5.59 26.68 -9.68
CA PHE A 427 5.70 27.85 -10.56
C PHE A 427 5.42 27.52 -12.03
N ILE A 428 5.33 26.26 -12.36
CA ILE A 428 5.06 25.73 -13.70
C ILE A 428 3.65 25.15 -13.76
#